data_5faa9826b470bc582724725e1604b864
#
_entry.id   5faa9826b470bc582724725e1604b864
#
_cell.length_a   1.000
_cell.length_b   1.000
_cell.length_c   1.000
_cell.angle_alpha   90.00
_cell.angle_beta   90.00
_cell.angle_gamma   90.00
#
_symmetry.space_group_name_H-M   'P 1'
#
loop_
_entity.id
_entity.type
_entity.pdbx_description
1 polymer ?
#
loop_
_entity_poly.entity_id
_entity_poly.type
_entity_poly.pdbx_seq_one_letter_code
_entity_poly.pdbx_strand_id
1 'polypeptide(L)'
;VEQGLKKLAKRGNSPIVGVGFSQANALSAAAQAYPEAQFTLIDMVVPEANVQSVVFRAQEGSFLVGALAAMKSESDTIGFIGGMDIPLISVFGCGYEQGAKHINPSINVVHSFVGSTGAAFANPSKGSEIARSQFESGADIIFAAAGSSGNGVIQAAADMGKLAIGVDSNQNYLQPGTVLTSMVKRVGEAAYQSYAAAQNGTWKAGFVSMGLAEGGVDWALDEHNRA
;
A
#
# COMPACT_ATOMS: atom_id res chain seq x y z
N VAL A 1 -20.72 -4.97 -0.69
CA VAL A 1 -20.17 -3.64 -1.01
C VAL A 1 -21.16 -2.86 -1.87
N GLU A 2 -21.54 -3.33 -3.08
CA GLU A 2 -22.39 -2.61 -4.05
C GLU A 2 -23.69 -2.09 -3.44
N GLN A 3 -24.45 -2.95 -2.75
CA GLN A 3 -25.71 -2.56 -2.11
C GLN A 3 -25.54 -1.47 -1.05
N GLY A 4 -24.39 -1.48 -0.35
CA GLY A 4 -24.05 -0.43 0.62
C GLY A 4 -23.83 0.92 -0.07
N LEU A 5 -23.05 0.94 -1.16
CA LEU A 5 -22.79 2.14 -1.96
C LEU A 5 -24.08 2.72 -2.54
N LYS A 6 -24.93 1.87 -3.15
CA LYS A 6 -26.26 2.27 -3.67
C LYS A 6 -27.18 2.82 -2.57
N LYS A 7 -27.16 2.21 -1.37
CA LYS A 7 -27.94 2.70 -0.23
C LYS A 7 -27.49 4.08 0.24
N LEU A 8 -26.17 4.34 0.24
CA LEU A 8 -25.65 5.67 0.57
C LEU A 8 -26.07 6.71 -0.47
N ALA A 9 -25.92 6.41 -1.76
CA ALA A 9 -26.34 7.30 -2.84
C ALA A 9 -27.84 7.61 -2.79
N LYS A 10 -28.69 6.59 -2.58
CA LYS A 10 -30.14 6.76 -2.44
C LYS A 10 -30.52 7.68 -1.27
N ARG A 11 -29.68 7.78 -0.23
CA ARG A 11 -29.88 8.67 0.93
C ARG A 11 -29.37 10.09 0.69
N GLY A 12 -28.86 10.40 -0.49
CA GLY A 12 -28.31 11.71 -0.84
C GLY A 12 -26.88 11.96 -0.33
N ASN A 13 -26.16 10.91 0.14
CA ASN A 13 -24.75 11.10 0.50
C ASN A 13 -23.92 11.32 -0.76
N SER A 14 -23.04 12.34 -0.73
CA SER A 14 -22.14 12.70 -1.82
C SER A 14 -21.00 13.60 -1.28
N PRO A 15 -19.71 13.34 -1.56
CA PRO A 15 -19.23 12.15 -2.27
C PRO A 15 -19.29 10.89 -1.40
N ILE A 16 -19.30 9.74 -2.08
CA ILE A 16 -19.20 8.42 -1.43
C ILE A 16 -17.81 7.89 -1.72
N VAL A 17 -17.00 7.72 -0.68
CA VAL A 17 -15.60 7.28 -0.82
C VAL A 17 -15.51 5.78 -0.62
N GLY A 18 -14.97 5.06 -1.62
CA GLY A 18 -14.56 3.67 -1.55
C GLY A 18 -13.02 3.60 -1.45
N VAL A 19 -12.51 2.65 -0.66
CA VAL A 19 -11.07 2.42 -0.49
C VAL A 19 -10.73 0.99 -0.87
N GLY A 20 -9.74 0.84 -1.75
CA GLY A 20 -9.22 -0.44 -2.20
C GLY A 20 -9.75 -0.88 -3.58
N PHE A 21 -8.84 -1.41 -4.36
CA PHE A 21 -9.06 -1.82 -5.75
C PHE A 21 -10.20 -2.83 -5.93
N SER A 22 -10.44 -3.69 -4.94
CA SER A 22 -11.50 -4.71 -4.98
C SER A 22 -12.92 -4.14 -5.03
N GLN A 23 -13.09 -2.84 -4.74
CA GLN A 23 -14.39 -2.18 -4.79
C GLN A 23 -14.74 -1.61 -6.18
N ALA A 24 -13.83 -1.64 -7.16
CA ALA A 24 -13.99 -0.97 -8.44
C ALA A 24 -15.29 -1.34 -9.17
N ASN A 25 -15.57 -2.62 -9.35
CA ASN A 25 -16.78 -3.07 -10.03
C ASN A 25 -18.06 -2.67 -9.29
N ALA A 26 -18.05 -2.79 -7.96
CA ALA A 26 -19.19 -2.43 -7.13
C ALA A 26 -19.46 -0.91 -7.15
N LEU A 27 -18.40 -0.10 -7.16
CA LEU A 27 -18.49 1.35 -7.21
C LEU A 27 -18.93 1.82 -8.60
N SER A 28 -18.39 1.24 -9.68
CA SER A 28 -18.85 1.52 -11.05
C SER A 28 -20.36 1.24 -11.21
N ALA A 29 -20.83 0.07 -10.76
CA ALA A 29 -22.26 -0.27 -10.79
C ALA A 29 -23.14 0.68 -9.94
N ALA A 30 -22.62 1.23 -8.84
CA ALA A 30 -23.31 2.21 -8.04
C ALA A 30 -23.31 3.59 -8.74
N ALA A 31 -22.19 4.00 -9.33
CA ALA A 31 -22.04 5.27 -10.04
C ALA A 31 -22.98 5.35 -11.27
N GLN A 32 -23.07 4.27 -12.03
CA GLN A 32 -24.00 4.17 -13.17
C GLN A 32 -25.48 4.25 -12.74
N ALA A 33 -25.81 3.64 -11.59
CA ALA A 33 -27.18 3.63 -11.05
C ALA A 33 -27.59 4.98 -10.44
N TYR A 34 -26.63 5.82 -10.04
CA TYR A 34 -26.84 7.12 -9.38
C TYR A 34 -25.95 8.20 -10.03
N PRO A 35 -26.24 8.64 -11.28
CA PRO A 35 -25.36 9.54 -12.03
C PRO A 35 -25.21 10.93 -11.39
N GLU A 36 -26.15 11.35 -10.55
CA GLU A 36 -26.11 12.65 -9.85
C GLU A 36 -25.26 12.61 -8.56
N ALA A 37 -24.94 11.41 -8.05
CA ALA A 37 -24.08 11.27 -6.87
C ALA A 37 -22.61 11.28 -7.29
N GLN A 38 -21.77 11.88 -6.45
CA GLN A 38 -20.32 11.88 -6.62
C GLN A 38 -19.72 10.67 -5.90
N PHE A 39 -18.79 10.00 -6.55
CA PHE A 39 -18.05 8.87 -5.97
C PHE A 39 -16.56 9.13 -6.04
N THR A 40 -15.83 8.67 -5.03
CA THR A 40 -14.36 8.64 -5.08
C THR A 40 -13.89 7.23 -4.80
N LEU A 41 -13.05 6.69 -5.69
CA LEU A 41 -12.40 5.40 -5.44
C LEU A 41 -10.90 5.64 -5.25
N ILE A 42 -10.36 5.10 -4.17
CA ILE A 42 -8.93 5.10 -3.86
C ILE A 42 -8.35 3.72 -4.23
N ASP A 43 -7.19 3.71 -4.88
CA ASP A 43 -6.39 2.57 -5.35
C ASP A 43 -6.85 1.91 -6.65
N MET A 44 -7.80 2.46 -7.38
CA MET A 44 -8.17 1.95 -8.70
C MET A 44 -8.81 3.03 -9.56
N VAL A 45 -8.63 2.90 -10.88
CA VAL A 45 -9.30 3.78 -11.86
C VAL A 45 -10.64 3.18 -12.25
N VAL A 46 -11.69 4.00 -12.17
CA VAL A 46 -13.05 3.68 -12.63
C VAL A 46 -13.48 4.77 -13.62
N PRO A 47 -13.73 4.44 -14.91
CA PRO A 47 -13.95 5.42 -15.97
C PRO A 47 -15.42 5.90 -16.04
N GLU A 48 -16.04 6.22 -14.91
CA GLU A 48 -17.41 6.75 -14.87
C GLU A 48 -17.38 8.27 -14.72
N ALA A 49 -18.34 8.95 -15.35
CA ALA A 49 -18.38 10.41 -15.45
C ALA A 49 -18.55 11.12 -14.08
N ASN A 50 -19.04 10.41 -13.08
CA ASN A 50 -19.26 10.89 -11.72
C ASN A 50 -18.33 10.23 -10.69
N VAL A 51 -17.19 9.68 -11.14
CA VAL A 51 -16.19 9.05 -10.27
C VAL A 51 -14.86 9.82 -10.32
N GLN A 52 -14.34 10.18 -9.16
CA GLN A 52 -12.96 10.59 -8.97
C GLN A 52 -12.14 9.36 -8.59
N SER A 53 -11.13 9.05 -9.39
CA SER A 53 -10.22 7.92 -9.18
C SER A 53 -8.90 8.43 -8.62
N VAL A 54 -8.60 8.12 -7.36
CA VAL A 54 -7.35 8.52 -6.70
C VAL A 54 -6.40 7.34 -6.66
N VAL A 55 -5.22 7.50 -7.25
CA VAL A 55 -4.15 6.50 -7.18
C VAL A 55 -2.89 7.10 -6.57
N PHE A 56 -2.10 6.24 -5.93
CA PHE A 56 -0.82 6.66 -5.35
C PHE A 56 0.33 6.22 -6.24
N ARG A 57 1.34 7.08 -6.35
CA ARG A 57 2.63 6.71 -6.96
C ARG A 57 3.46 5.93 -5.93
N ALA A 58 2.98 4.72 -5.60
CA ALA A 58 3.55 3.87 -4.57
C ALA A 58 5.03 3.54 -4.82
N GLN A 59 5.48 3.51 -6.09
CA GLN A 59 6.89 3.33 -6.45
C GLN A 59 7.80 4.42 -5.87
N GLU A 60 7.30 5.65 -5.66
CA GLU A 60 8.11 6.75 -5.11
C GLU A 60 8.41 6.52 -3.62
N GLY A 61 7.39 6.19 -2.81
CA GLY A 61 7.59 5.84 -1.40
C GLY A 61 8.37 4.54 -1.24
N SER A 62 8.12 3.55 -2.12
CA SER A 62 8.86 2.28 -2.12
C SER A 62 10.34 2.46 -2.48
N PHE A 63 10.67 3.40 -3.37
CA PHE A 63 12.06 3.76 -3.68
C PHE A 63 12.79 4.24 -2.41
N LEU A 64 12.17 5.10 -1.62
CA LEU A 64 12.78 5.63 -0.39
C LEU A 64 13.06 4.51 0.62
N VAL A 65 12.09 3.61 0.85
CA VAL A 65 12.30 2.51 1.80
C VAL A 65 13.23 1.43 1.25
N GLY A 66 13.33 1.29 -0.07
CA GLY A 66 14.33 0.44 -0.72
C GLY A 66 15.75 0.97 -0.55
N ALA A 67 15.95 2.28 -0.74
CA ALA A 67 17.22 2.93 -0.47
C ALA A 67 17.63 2.77 1.01
N LEU A 68 16.69 2.96 1.94
CA LEU A 68 16.93 2.77 3.37
C LEU A 68 17.28 1.31 3.70
N ALA A 69 16.59 0.33 3.09
CA ALA A 69 16.90 -1.09 3.26
C ALA A 69 18.34 -1.41 2.81
N ALA A 70 18.75 -0.93 1.64
CA ALA A 70 20.11 -1.15 1.16
C ALA A 70 21.19 -0.49 2.02
N MET A 71 20.92 0.66 2.61
CA MET A 71 21.82 1.32 3.55
C MET A 71 21.96 0.57 4.88
N LYS A 72 20.92 -0.19 5.28
CA LYS A 72 20.87 -0.90 6.56
C LYS A 72 21.21 -2.37 6.45
N SER A 73 21.06 -2.98 5.28
CA SER A 73 21.35 -4.40 5.05
C SER A 73 22.84 -4.71 5.29
N GLU A 74 23.10 -5.80 6.00
CA GLU A 74 24.44 -6.34 6.27
C GLU A 74 24.75 -7.57 5.40
N SER A 75 23.70 -8.19 4.81
CA SER A 75 23.83 -9.39 3.98
C SER A 75 23.89 -9.09 2.47
N ASP A 76 23.67 -7.85 2.06
CA ASP A 76 23.45 -7.47 0.66
C ASP A 76 22.29 -8.25 -0.01
N THR A 77 21.39 -8.82 0.79
CA THR A 77 20.19 -9.52 0.32
C THR A 77 18.99 -9.05 1.09
N ILE A 78 18.00 -8.51 0.37
CA ILE A 78 16.75 -8.02 0.92
C ILE A 78 15.57 -8.69 0.24
N GLY A 79 14.40 -8.67 0.89
CA GLY A 79 13.21 -9.32 0.39
C GLY A 79 12.06 -8.35 0.10
N PHE A 80 11.23 -8.72 -0.84
CA PHE A 80 9.91 -8.13 -1.09
C PHE A 80 8.86 -9.23 -1.06
N ILE A 81 7.78 -9.01 -0.31
CA ILE A 81 6.62 -9.91 -0.29
C ILE A 81 5.38 -9.11 -0.66
N GLY A 82 4.85 -9.38 -1.85
CA GLY A 82 3.58 -8.83 -2.32
C GLY A 82 2.39 -9.75 -1.98
N GLY A 83 1.18 -9.21 -1.87
CA GLY A 83 -0.02 -10.01 -1.72
C GLY A 83 -0.28 -10.86 -2.97
N MET A 84 -0.45 -10.22 -4.11
CA MET A 84 -0.68 -10.84 -5.43
C MET A 84 0.29 -10.25 -6.44
N ASP A 85 0.65 -11.05 -7.45
CA ASP A 85 1.39 -10.55 -8.62
C ASP A 85 0.44 -9.86 -9.60
N ILE A 86 0.17 -8.60 -9.32
CA ILE A 86 -0.66 -7.71 -10.15
C ILE A 86 0.01 -6.34 -10.27
N PRO A 87 -0.26 -5.56 -11.34
CA PRO A 87 0.41 -4.27 -11.57
C PRO A 87 0.36 -3.32 -10.37
N LEU A 88 -0.76 -3.27 -9.65
CA LEU A 88 -0.93 -2.44 -8.45
C LEU A 88 0.09 -2.78 -7.34
N ILE A 89 0.49 -4.04 -7.22
CA ILE A 89 1.43 -4.51 -6.19
C ILE A 89 2.87 -4.54 -6.72
N SER A 90 3.04 -4.88 -8.00
CA SER A 90 4.37 -4.96 -8.61
C SER A 90 5.09 -3.62 -8.64
N VAL A 91 4.35 -2.48 -8.68
CA VAL A 91 4.95 -1.13 -8.58
C VAL A 91 5.65 -0.88 -7.24
N PHE A 92 5.18 -1.49 -6.14
CA PHE A 92 5.86 -1.41 -4.83
C PHE A 92 7.22 -2.14 -4.89
N GLY A 93 7.21 -3.38 -5.38
CA GLY A 93 8.44 -4.17 -5.52
C GLY A 93 9.45 -3.53 -6.46
N CYS A 94 8.98 -3.01 -7.61
CA CYS A 94 9.82 -2.32 -8.58
C CYS A 94 10.47 -1.05 -7.97
N GLY A 95 9.68 -0.20 -7.30
CA GLY A 95 10.20 0.99 -6.61
C GLY A 95 11.24 0.63 -5.55
N TYR A 96 10.93 -0.38 -4.72
CA TYR A 96 11.81 -0.89 -3.68
C TYR A 96 13.15 -1.38 -4.24
N GLU A 97 13.12 -2.22 -5.26
CA GLU A 97 14.32 -2.72 -5.93
C GLU A 97 15.15 -1.60 -6.57
N GLN A 98 14.51 -0.64 -7.25
CA GLN A 98 15.20 0.50 -7.84
C GLN A 98 15.86 1.39 -6.78
N GLY A 99 15.18 1.64 -5.66
CA GLY A 99 15.75 2.39 -4.53
C GLY A 99 16.94 1.68 -3.91
N ALA A 100 16.83 0.37 -3.70
CA ALA A 100 17.93 -0.43 -3.17
C ALA A 100 19.14 -0.46 -4.10
N LYS A 101 18.92 -0.69 -5.39
CA LYS A 101 20.00 -0.70 -6.41
C LYS A 101 20.61 0.66 -6.67
N HIS A 102 19.89 1.74 -6.39
CA HIS A 102 20.47 3.08 -6.45
C HIS A 102 21.57 3.28 -5.40
N ILE A 103 21.43 2.68 -4.22
CA ILE A 103 22.41 2.74 -3.13
C ILE A 103 23.52 1.66 -3.32
N ASN A 104 23.10 0.42 -3.58
CA ASN A 104 23.99 -0.71 -3.81
C ASN A 104 23.59 -1.45 -5.09
N PRO A 105 24.25 -1.18 -6.23
CA PRO A 105 23.91 -1.81 -7.52
C PRO A 105 24.01 -3.34 -7.53
N SER A 106 24.75 -3.93 -6.59
CA SER A 106 24.94 -5.39 -6.48
C SER A 106 23.98 -6.07 -5.51
N ILE A 107 23.12 -5.31 -4.82
CA ILE A 107 22.20 -5.88 -3.84
C ILE A 107 21.24 -6.89 -4.50
N ASN A 108 21.06 -8.02 -3.84
CA ASN A 108 20.12 -9.03 -4.27
C ASN A 108 18.72 -8.74 -3.68
N VAL A 109 17.69 -8.72 -4.54
CA VAL A 109 16.31 -8.49 -4.11
C VAL A 109 15.46 -9.70 -4.45
N VAL A 110 14.99 -10.42 -3.42
CA VAL A 110 14.17 -11.62 -3.58
C VAL A 110 12.70 -11.25 -3.56
N HIS A 111 11.98 -11.53 -4.65
CA HIS A 111 10.55 -11.27 -4.77
C HIS A 111 9.72 -12.52 -4.52
N SER A 112 8.65 -12.41 -3.73
CA SER A 112 7.65 -13.47 -3.52
C SER A 112 6.25 -12.87 -3.41
N PHE A 113 5.23 -13.71 -3.65
CA PHE A 113 3.83 -13.32 -3.49
C PHE A 113 3.10 -14.33 -2.62
N VAL A 114 2.17 -13.83 -1.79
CA VAL A 114 1.42 -14.69 -0.85
C VAL A 114 0.46 -15.63 -1.58
N GLY A 115 -0.12 -15.17 -2.70
CA GLY A 115 -1.04 -15.98 -3.49
C GLY A 115 -1.56 -15.26 -4.73
N SER A 116 -2.57 -15.86 -5.38
CA SER A 116 -3.14 -15.38 -6.64
C SER A 116 -4.58 -14.86 -6.53
N THR A 117 -5.15 -14.84 -5.33
CA THR A 117 -6.52 -14.34 -5.07
C THR A 117 -6.51 -13.28 -3.97
N GLY A 118 -7.62 -12.54 -3.81
CA GLY A 118 -7.74 -11.52 -2.77
C GLY A 118 -7.50 -12.04 -1.33
N ALA A 119 -7.66 -13.33 -1.08
CA ALA A 119 -7.33 -13.97 0.20
C ALA A 119 -5.82 -13.84 0.56
N ALA A 120 -4.96 -13.61 -0.44
CA ALA A 120 -3.54 -13.38 -0.24
C ALA A 120 -3.23 -12.13 0.61
N PHE A 121 -4.14 -11.18 0.70
CA PHE A 121 -4.00 -10.00 1.56
C PHE A 121 -4.48 -10.22 3.01
N ALA A 122 -4.97 -11.42 3.34
CA ALA A 122 -5.53 -11.74 4.65
C ALA A 122 -5.06 -13.13 5.18
N ASN A 123 -3.80 -13.49 4.94
CA ASN A 123 -3.21 -14.76 5.36
C ASN A 123 -1.84 -14.54 6.05
N PRO A 124 -1.83 -14.07 7.32
CA PRO A 124 -0.59 -13.85 8.07
C PRO A 124 0.30 -15.09 8.21
N SER A 125 -0.31 -16.29 8.35
CA SER A 125 0.45 -17.54 8.43
C SER A 125 1.29 -17.79 7.18
N LYS A 126 0.72 -17.55 5.98
CA LYS A 126 1.45 -17.70 4.73
C LYS A 126 2.49 -16.60 4.56
N GLY A 127 2.19 -15.37 4.98
CA GLY A 127 3.16 -14.27 5.02
C GLY A 127 4.38 -14.62 5.88
N SER A 128 4.16 -15.18 7.08
CA SER A 128 5.23 -15.63 7.98
C SER A 128 6.07 -16.78 7.37
N GLU A 129 5.42 -17.76 6.73
CA GLU A 129 6.11 -18.88 6.08
C GLU A 129 7.08 -18.38 5.00
N ILE A 130 6.60 -17.49 4.12
CA ILE A 130 7.41 -16.93 3.03
C ILE A 130 8.56 -16.08 3.58
N ALA A 131 8.28 -15.26 4.59
CA ALA A 131 9.31 -14.43 5.23
C ALA A 131 10.43 -15.28 5.83
N ARG A 132 10.09 -16.33 6.59
CA ARG A 132 11.09 -17.26 7.14
C ARG A 132 11.96 -17.88 6.05
N SER A 133 11.36 -18.33 4.94
CA SER A 133 12.09 -18.88 3.79
C SER A 133 13.06 -17.86 3.18
N GLN A 134 12.64 -16.58 3.02
CA GLN A 134 13.53 -15.53 2.51
C GLN A 134 14.67 -15.22 3.50
N PHE A 135 14.40 -15.16 4.80
CA PHE A 135 15.43 -14.95 5.83
C PHE A 135 16.42 -16.11 5.89
N GLU A 136 15.95 -17.36 5.82
CA GLU A 136 16.81 -18.55 5.75
C GLU A 136 17.67 -18.58 4.46
N SER A 137 17.18 -17.95 3.38
CA SER A 137 17.92 -17.79 2.11
C SER A 137 18.87 -16.60 2.12
N GLY A 138 19.04 -15.91 3.25
CA GLY A 138 20.03 -14.86 3.43
C GLY A 138 19.50 -13.44 3.46
N ALA A 139 18.21 -13.20 3.22
CA ALA A 139 17.64 -11.85 3.40
C ALA A 139 17.75 -11.41 4.87
N ASP A 140 17.98 -10.13 5.11
CA ASP A 140 18.00 -9.55 6.45
C ASP A 140 16.94 -8.48 6.68
N ILE A 141 16.35 -7.96 5.61
CA ILE A 141 15.25 -6.99 5.64
C ILE A 141 14.19 -7.39 4.62
N ILE A 142 12.90 -7.38 5.00
CA ILE A 142 11.79 -7.69 4.08
C ILE A 142 10.76 -6.56 4.08
N PHE A 143 10.44 -6.05 2.88
CA PHE A 143 9.32 -5.14 2.66
C PHE A 143 8.05 -5.93 2.32
N ALA A 144 6.96 -5.71 3.07
CA ALA A 144 5.72 -6.47 2.92
C ALA A 144 4.56 -5.60 2.39
N ALA A 145 4.32 -5.63 1.07
CA ALA A 145 3.14 -5.01 0.44
C ALA A 145 2.00 -6.05 0.28
N ALA A 146 1.50 -6.57 1.41
CA ALA A 146 0.64 -7.77 1.44
C ALA A 146 -0.58 -7.64 2.39
N GLY A 147 -1.03 -6.41 2.70
CA GLY A 147 -2.14 -6.20 3.62
C GLY A 147 -1.89 -6.84 4.99
N SER A 148 -2.92 -7.47 5.60
CA SER A 148 -2.74 -8.12 6.91
C SER A 148 -1.82 -9.35 6.90
N SER A 149 -1.52 -9.92 5.72
CA SER A 149 -0.46 -10.94 5.59
C SER A 149 0.91 -10.40 5.98
N GLY A 150 1.14 -9.09 5.82
CA GLY A 150 2.34 -8.39 6.27
C GLY A 150 2.57 -8.46 7.78
N ASN A 151 1.52 -8.60 8.59
CA ASN A 151 1.67 -8.79 10.03
C ASN A 151 2.43 -10.09 10.35
N GLY A 152 2.22 -11.14 9.55
CA GLY A 152 2.97 -12.39 9.67
C GLY A 152 4.44 -12.22 9.27
N VAL A 153 4.74 -11.38 8.29
CA VAL A 153 6.12 -11.04 7.89
C VAL A 153 6.83 -10.30 9.02
N ILE A 154 6.19 -9.28 9.59
CA ILE A 154 6.73 -8.49 10.72
C ILE A 154 6.98 -9.40 11.93
N GLN A 155 6.05 -10.31 12.25
CA GLN A 155 6.24 -11.26 13.35
C GLN A 155 7.41 -12.21 13.07
N ALA A 156 7.53 -12.76 11.86
CA ALA A 156 8.65 -13.62 11.49
C ALA A 156 10.00 -12.90 11.60
N ALA A 157 10.06 -11.62 11.21
CA ALA A 157 11.25 -10.79 11.36
C ALA A 157 11.64 -10.66 12.85
N ALA A 158 10.67 -10.35 13.73
CA ALA A 158 10.91 -10.26 15.16
C ALA A 158 11.43 -11.58 15.76
N ASP A 159 10.78 -12.70 15.42
CA ASP A 159 11.16 -14.03 15.90
C ASP A 159 12.59 -14.45 15.49
N MET A 160 13.05 -13.96 14.33
CA MET A 160 14.35 -14.32 13.75
C MET A 160 15.45 -13.25 13.96
N GLY A 161 15.15 -12.17 14.70
CA GLY A 161 16.09 -11.07 14.91
C GLY A 161 16.47 -10.34 13.61
N LYS A 162 15.54 -10.25 12.67
CA LYS A 162 15.66 -9.60 11.37
C LYS A 162 14.82 -8.34 11.32
N LEU A 163 14.84 -7.61 10.20
CA LEU A 163 14.09 -6.37 10.03
C LEU A 163 12.93 -6.54 9.03
N ALA A 164 11.89 -5.75 9.23
CA ALA A 164 10.76 -5.65 8.31
C ALA A 164 10.47 -4.19 7.96
N ILE A 165 9.83 -3.98 6.83
CA ILE A 165 9.28 -2.68 6.41
C ILE A 165 7.78 -2.83 6.25
N GLY A 166 7.03 -1.96 6.95
CA GLY A 166 5.59 -1.89 6.89
C GLY A 166 5.06 -1.18 5.65
N VAL A 167 3.72 -1.20 5.44
CA VAL A 167 3.07 -0.62 4.26
C VAL A 167 1.76 0.07 4.59
N ASP A 168 1.39 1.02 3.76
CA ASP A 168 0.16 1.83 3.74
C ASP A 168 0.01 2.76 4.96
N SER A 169 0.02 2.23 6.17
CA SER A 169 0.01 2.98 7.41
C SER A 169 1.34 2.85 8.15
N ASN A 170 1.59 3.73 9.11
CA ASN A 170 2.71 3.56 10.03
C ASN A 170 2.47 2.31 10.90
N GLN A 171 3.27 1.27 10.66
CA GLN A 171 3.23 -0.03 11.35
C GLN A 171 4.43 -0.21 12.32
N ASN A 172 5.24 0.82 12.54
CA ASN A 172 6.45 0.75 13.37
C ASN A 172 6.15 0.26 14.80
N TYR A 173 4.98 0.60 15.32
CA TYR A 173 4.52 0.22 16.67
C TYR A 173 4.23 -1.29 16.84
N LEU A 174 4.02 -2.04 15.73
CA LEU A 174 3.69 -3.47 15.82
C LEU A 174 4.82 -4.29 16.42
N GLN A 175 6.06 -3.98 16.07
CA GLN A 175 7.26 -4.60 16.63
C GLN A 175 8.38 -3.55 16.70
N PRO A 176 8.42 -2.74 17.77
CA PRO A 176 9.45 -1.71 17.96
C PRO A 176 10.87 -2.29 17.88
N GLY A 177 11.75 -1.66 17.13
CA GLY A 177 13.11 -2.13 16.88
C GLY A 177 13.24 -3.22 15.79
N THR A 178 12.13 -3.83 15.36
CA THR A 178 12.08 -4.79 14.23
C THR A 178 11.58 -4.12 12.96
N VAL A 179 10.57 -3.26 13.08
CA VAL A 179 10.09 -2.50 11.92
C VAL A 179 11.02 -1.33 11.68
N LEU A 180 11.85 -1.42 10.64
CA LEU A 180 12.83 -0.42 10.25
C LEU A 180 12.15 0.91 9.89
N THR A 181 11.07 0.82 9.15
CA THR A 181 10.19 1.93 8.75
C THR A 181 8.91 1.37 8.15
N SER A 182 7.99 2.26 7.77
CA SER A 182 6.80 1.92 7.00
C SER A 182 6.70 2.84 5.78
N MET A 183 6.45 2.26 4.61
CA MET A 183 6.07 3.01 3.40
C MET A 183 4.62 3.46 3.57
N VAL A 184 4.40 4.75 3.75
CA VAL A 184 3.10 5.32 4.09
C VAL A 184 2.36 5.77 2.84
N LYS A 185 1.09 5.39 2.71
CA LYS A 185 0.11 5.97 1.79
C LYS A 185 -0.90 6.77 2.59
N ARG A 186 -1.04 8.04 2.27
CA ARG A 186 -1.93 8.96 3.01
C ARG A 186 -3.38 8.85 2.53
N VAL A 187 -3.95 7.65 2.66
CA VAL A 187 -5.33 7.32 2.25
C VAL A 187 -6.36 8.22 2.95
N GLY A 188 -6.15 8.49 4.25
CA GLY A 188 -6.99 9.40 5.01
C GLY A 188 -6.99 10.82 4.44
N GLU A 189 -5.82 11.32 4.00
CA GLU A 189 -5.70 12.63 3.35
C GLU A 189 -6.43 12.66 2.00
N ALA A 190 -6.29 11.62 1.18
CA ALA A 190 -7.01 11.52 -0.09
C ALA A 190 -8.54 11.54 0.12
N ALA A 191 -9.04 10.81 1.11
CA ALA A 191 -10.45 10.83 1.48
C ALA A 191 -10.89 12.21 1.98
N TYR A 192 -10.11 12.83 2.85
CA TYR A 192 -10.37 14.18 3.37
C TYR A 192 -10.42 15.21 2.24
N GLN A 193 -9.46 15.20 1.32
CA GLN A 193 -9.42 16.11 0.18
C GLN A 193 -10.64 15.95 -0.73
N SER A 194 -11.12 14.73 -0.93
CA SER A 194 -12.35 14.49 -1.69
C SER A 194 -13.57 15.13 -1.02
N TYR A 195 -13.74 14.96 0.29
CA TYR A 195 -14.84 15.59 1.03
C TYR A 195 -14.72 17.11 1.08
N ALA A 196 -13.52 17.63 1.33
CA ALA A 196 -13.27 19.07 1.35
C ALA A 196 -13.54 19.72 -0.02
N ALA A 197 -13.11 19.08 -1.11
CA ALA A 197 -13.39 19.54 -2.46
C ALA A 197 -14.90 19.58 -2.77
N ALA A 198 -15.64 18.56 -2.33
CA ALA A 198 -17.09 18.55 -2.50
C ALA A 198 -17.78 19.66 -1.69
N GLN A 199 -17.36 19.87 -0.45
CA GLN A 199 -17.90 20.93 0.40
C GLN A 199 -17.65 22.33 -0.19
N ASN A 200 -16.48 22.53 -0.82
CA ASN A 200 -16.09 23.78 -1.44
C ASN A 200 -16.59 23.94 -2.89
N GLY A 201 -17.33 22.96 -3.43
CA GLY A 201 -17.82 22.97 -4.82
C GLY A 201 -16.72 22.81 -5.88
N THR A 202 -15.54 22.33 -5.51
CA THR A 202 -14.37 22.13 -6.40
C THR A 202 -14.12 20.67 -6.77
N TRP A 203 -14.92 19.74 -6.23
CA TRP A 203 -14.79 18.32 -6.56
C TRP A 203 -14.98 18.08 -8.06
N LYS A 204 -14.13 17.27 -8.66
CA LYS A 204 -14.20 16.89 -10.07
C LYS A 204 -14.01 15.40 -10.23
N ALA A 205 -14.82 14.79 -11.09
CA ALA A 205 -14.55 13.43 -11.58
C ALA A 205 -13.25 13.40 -12.38
N GLY A 206 -12.71 12.19 -12.54
CA GLY A 206 -11.51 11.95 -13.31
C GLY A 206 -10.36 11.39 -12.48
N PHE A 207 -9.15 11.45 -13.02
CA PHE A 207 -7.97 10.82 -12.45
C PHE A 207 -7.16 11.80 -11.59
N VAL A 208 -6.81 11.36 -10.38
CA VAL A 208 -5.91 12.06 -9.45
C VAL A 208 -4.77 11.13 -9.08
N SER A 209 -3.54 11.60 -9.24
CA SER A 209 -2.33 10.85 -8.86
C SER A 209 -1.62 11.56 -7.72
N MET A 210 -1.31 10.84 -6.64
CA MET A 210 -0.68 11.37 -5.44
C MET A 210 0.66 10.66 -5.17
N GLY A 211 1.76 11.39 -5.26
CA GLY A 211 3.10 10.90 -4.95
C GLY A 211 3.75 11.71 -3.83
N LEU A 212 5.07 11.73 -3.79
CA LEU A 212 5.86 12.51 -2.81
C LEU A 212 5.58 14.01 -2.91
N ALA A 213 5.53 14.55 -4.13
CA ALA A 213 5.31 15.98 -4.36
C ALA A 213 3.95 16.46 -3.87
N GLU A 214 2.92 15.62 -3.96
CA GLU A 214 1.57 15.89 -3.48
C GLU A 214 1.37 15.47 -2.00
N GLY A 215 2.41 14.97 -1.35
CA GLY A 215 2.30 14.46 0.02
C GLY A 215 1.43 13.20 0.14
N GLY A 216 1.24 12.45 -0.96
CA GLY A 216 0.42 11.24 -0.99
C GLY A 216 1.11 10.00 -0.45
N VAL A 217 2.42 9.91 -0.63
CA VAL A 217 3.26 8.82 -0.11
C VAL A 217 4.44 9.37 0.68
N ASP A 218 4.98 8.57 1.59
CA ASP A 218 6.07 8.96 2.47
C ASP A 218 6.70 7.71 3.12
N TRP A 219 7.65 7.92 4.03
CA TRP A 219 8.17 6.91 4.95
C TRP A 219 8.01 7.36 6.40
N ALA A 220 7.88 6.42 7.33
CA ALA A 220 7.60 6.73 8.72
C ALA A 220 8.88 6.79 9.58
N LEU A 221 8.99 7.85 10.37
CA LEU A 221 10.01 8.00 11.41
C LEU A 221 9.34 8.45 12.70
N ASP A 222 9.45 7.65 13.77
CA ASP A 222 8.86 7.94 15.07
C ASP A 222 9.72 7.34 16.22
N GLU A 223 9.17 7.34 17.44
CA GLU A 223 9.85 6.82 18.63
C GLU A 223 10.15 5.32 18.59
N HIS A 224 9.51 4.54 17.71
CA HIS A 224 9.68 3.09 17.61
C HIS A 224 10.82 2.67 16.70
N ASN A 225 11.33 3.59 15.86
CA ASN A 225 12.38 3.31 14.87
C ASN A 225 13.49 4.36 14.80
N ARG A 226 13.62 5.25 15.79
CA ARG A 226 14.68 6.27 15.90
C ARG A 226 15.97 5.76 16.57
N ALA A 227 16.22 4.50 16.63
CA ALA A 227 17.43 3.96 17.26
C ALA A 227 18.66 4.04 16.36
#